data_6418e2d875763356bc7a3f0141a52a10
#
_entry.id   6418e2d875763356bc7a3f0141a52a10
#
_cell.length_a   1.000
_cell.length_b   1.000
_cell.length_c   1.000
_cell.angle_alpha   90.00
_cell.angle_beta   90.00
_cell.angle_gamma   90.00
#
_symmetry.space_group_name_H-M   'P 1'
#
loop_
_entity.id
_entity.type
_entity.pdbx_description
1 polymer ?
#
loop_
_entity_poly.entity_id
_entity_poly.type
_entity_poly.pdbx_seq_one_letter_code
_entity_poly.pdbx_strand_id
1 'polypeptide(L)'
;CRDEAAVRKRFGVVGNGFGIVYIRTGRRFFDEKSLETEMLTRVRAALEGAGFWEEFKTDWVCLDAELMPWSAKAQALVRDQYAAVGASARAALGEVVNVLNQAVGNGVEVAALLDRHRERQTMANLYVQAYQRYCWPVNSVADLKLAPFHLLATEGTVHVDKDHVWH
;
A
#
# COMPACT_ATOMS: atom_id res chain seq x y z
N CYS A 1 -8.04 -14.26 -14.34
CA CYS A 1 -7.98 -15.24 -15.44
C CYS A 1 -7.22 -14.69 -16.62
N ARG A 2 -6.69 -15.59 -17.44
CA ARG A 2 -5.95 -15.27 -18.66
C ARG A 2 -6.83 -14.53 -19.68
N ASP A 3 -8.07 -14.95 -19.81
CA ASP A 3 -9.06 -14.36 -20.71
C ASP A 3 -10.51 -14.61 -20.24
N GLU A 4 -11.48 -14.12 -20.99
CA GLU A 4 -12.90 -14.30 -20.69
C GLU A 4 -13.37 -15.76 -20.87
N ALA A 5 -12.73 -16.53 -21.74
CA ALA A 5 -13.06 -17.94 -21.93
C ALA A 5 -12.66 -18.75 -20.68
N ALA A 6 -11.52 -18.45 -20.09
CA ALA A 6 -11.07 -19.02 -18.82
C ALA A 6 -12.00 -18.66 -17.67
N VAL A 7 -12.51 -17.41 -17.60
CA VAL A 7 -13.51 -16.99 -16.60
C VAL A 7 -14.80 -17.82 -16.74
N ARG A 8 -15.30 -17.94 -17.95
CA ARG A 8 -16.53 -18.71 -18.21
C ARG A 8 -16.34 -20.18 -17.86
N LYS A 9 -15.23 -20.78 -18.30
CA LYS A 9 -14.93 -22.18 -18.05
C LYS A 9 -14.79 -22.47 -16.55
N ARG A 10 -14.10 -21.61 -15.80
CA ARG A 10 -13.76 -21.86 -14.39
C ARG A 10 -14.85 -21.44 -13.41
N PHE A 11 -15.48 -20.30 -13.65
CA PHE A 11 -16.41 -19.67 -12.71
C PHE A 11 -17.85 -19.59 -13.20
N GLY A 12 -18.14 -20.00 -14.43
CA GLY A 12 -19.48 -19.92 -15.00
C GLY A 12 -19.99 -18.49 -15.25
N VAL A 13 -19.11 -17.49 -15.14
CA VAL A 13 -19.48 -16.08 -15.29
C VAL A 13 -19.49 -15.71 -16.77
N VAL A 14 -20.57 -15.08 -17.19
CA VAL A 14 -20.73 -14.53 -18.55
C VAL A 14 -20.71 -13.01 -18.44
N GLY A 15 -19.75 -12.37 -19.10
CA GLY A 15 -19.61 -10.91 -19.08
C GLY A 15 -18.24 -10.47 -19.56
N ASN A 16 -18.05 -9.16 -19.64
CA ASN A 16 -16.78 -8.55 -20.05
C ASN A 16 -15.90 -8.36 -18.80
N GLY A 17 -14.87 -9.17 -18.65
CA GLY A 17 -13.92 -9.06 -17.57
C GLY A 17 -13.24 -10.40 -17.26
N PHE A 18 -12.01 -10.35 -16.81
CA PHE A 18 -11.19 -11.53 -16.56
C PHE A 18 -10.70 -11.62 -15.11
N GLY A 19 -11.26 -10.79 -14.21
CA GLY A 19 -10.91 -10.85 -12.81
C GLY A 19 -11.71 -9.88 -11.95
N ILE A 20 -11.39 -9.88 -10.67
CA ILE A 20 -11.98 -9.00 -9.66
C ILE A 20 -10.97 -8.77 -8.54
N VAL A 21 -11.01 -7.59 -7.92
CA VAL A 21 -10.15 -7.23 -6.79
C VAL A 21 -11.01 -7.03 -5.55
N TYR A 22 -10.76 -7.85 -4.53
CA TYR A 22 -11.40 -7.76 -3.22
C TYR A 22 -10.42 -7.28 -2.15
N ILE A 23 -10.92 -6.54 -1.18
CA ILE A 23 -10.22 -6.36 0.09
C ILE A 23 -10.46 -7.58 1.00
N ARG A 24 -9.65 -7.71 2.06
CA ARG A 24 -9.70 -8.85 2.98
C ARG A 24 -11.10 -9.13 3.59
N THR A 25 -11.96 -8.12 3.67
CA THR A 25 -13.34 -8.27 4.17
C THR A 25 -14.34 -8.73 3.10
N GLY A 26 -13.90 -9.07 1.89
CA GLY A 26 -14.74 -9.52 0.79
C GLY A 26 -15.48 -8.42 0.02
N ARG A 27 -15.22 -7.14 0.34
CA ARG A 27 -15.76 -6.02 -0.45
C ARG A 27 -14.85 -5.73 -1.64
N ARG A 28 -15.44 -5.21 -2.74
CA ARG A 28 -14.65 -4.75 -3.89
C ARG A 28 -13.68 -3.66 -3.49
N PHE A 29 -12.47 -3.70 -4.04
CA PHE A 29 -11.47 -2.66 -3.83
C PHE A 29 -11.82 -1.40 -4.61
N PHE A 30 -12.15 -1.55 -5.90
CA PHE A 30 -12.48 -0.44 -6.78
C PHE A 30 -13.99 -0.18 -6.77
N ASP A 31 -14.37 1.08 -6.65
CA ASP A 31 -15.76 1.53 -6.79
C ASP A 31 -16.12 1.69 -8.28
N GLU A 32 -15.12 2.02 -9.14
CA GLU A 32 -15.27 2.14 -10.58
C GLU A 32 -14.75 0.90 -11.32
N LYS A 33 -15.63 0.28 -12.10
CA LYS A 33 -15.30 -0.93 -12.88
C LYS A 33 -14.22 -0.67 -13.94
N SER A 34 -14.15 0.53 -14.50
CA SER A 34 -13.13 0.94 -15.48
C SER A 34 -11.73 0.86 -14.91
N LEU A 35 -11.51 1.38 -13.69
CA LEU A 35 -10.23 1.34 -12.99
C LEU A 35 -9.83 -0.10 -12.63
N GLU A 36 -10.79 -0.91 -12.16
CA GLU A 36 -10.56 -2.34 -11.90
C GLU A 36 -10.11 -3.07 -13.17
N THR A 37 -10.80 -2.83 -14.28
CA THR A 37 -10.48 -3.45 -15.58
C THR A 37 -9.10 -3.03 -16.07
N GLU A 38 -8.74 -1.75 -15.98
CA GLU A 38 -7.41 -1.26 -16.36
C GLU A 38 -6.31 -1.89 -15.50
N MET A 39 -6.50 -1.93 -14.18
CA MET A 39 -5.55 -2.56 -13.25
C MET A 39 -5.35 -4.04 -13.55
N LEU A 40 -6.44 -4.78 -13.72
CA LEU A 40 -6.40 -6.21 -14.05
C LEU A 40 -5.76 -6.47 -15.43
N THR A 41 -5.96 -5.57 -16.39
CA THR A 41 -5.27 -5.65 -17.70
C THR A 41 -3.76 -5.58 -17.56
N ARG A 42 -3.27 -4.68 -16.68
CA ARG A 42 -1.82 -4.56 -16.39
C ARG A 42 -1.27 -5.79 -15.68
N VAL A 43 -1.99 -6.30 -14.69
CA VAL A 43 -1.61 -7.53 -13.97
C VAL A 43 -1.54 -8.71 -14.96
N ARG A 44 -2.55 -8.86 -15.81
CA ARG A 44 -2.57 -9.90 -16.83
C ARG A 44 -1.38 -9.80 -17.80
N ALA A 45 -1.09 -8.59 -18.28
CA ALA A 45 0.06 -8.37 -19.16
C ALA A 45 1.39 -8.70 -18.49
N ALA A 46 1.54 -8.41 -17.20
CA ALA A 46 2.73 -8.77 -16.44
C ALA A 46 2.87 -10.30 -16.29
N LEU A 47 1.78 -10.99 -15.97
CA LEU A 47 1.76 -12.46 -15.87
C LEU A 47 2.07 -13.13 -17.23
N GLU A 48 1.50 -12.61 -18.31
CA GLU A 48 1.80 -13.09 -19.68
C GLU A 48 3.28 -12.88 -20.02
N GLY A 49 3.82 -11.67 -19.78
CA GLY A 49 5.20 -11.34 -20.03
C GLY A 49 6.21 -12.14 -19.20
N ALA A 50 5.81 -12.62 -18.04
CA ALA A 50 6.58 -13.49 -17.18
C ALA A 50 6.48 -14.99 -17.56
N GLY A 51 5.64 -15.36 -18.53
CA GLY A 51 5.41 -16.77 -18.89
C GLY A 51 4.64 -17.56 -17.82
N PHE A 52 3.95 -16.86 -16.92
CA PHE A 52 3.29 -17.45 -15.75
C PHE A 52 2.29 -18.56 -16.10
N TRP A 53 1.50 -18.35 -17.15
CA TRP A 53 0.47 -19.30 -17.56
C TRP A 53 0.99 -20.66 -17.98
N GLU A 54 2.13 -20.66 -18.67
CA GLU A 54 2.84 -21.83 -19.14
C GLU A 54 3.59 -22.53 -18.02
N GLU A 55 4.26 -21.75 -17.16
CA GLU A 55 5.01 -22.27 -16.02
C GLU A 55 4.09 -23.00 -15.03
N PHE A 56 2.99 -22.38 -14.65
CA PHE A 56 2.03 -22.96 -13.69
C PHE A 56 0.95 -23.82 -14.36
N LYS A 57 0.95 -23.94 -15.69
CA LYS A 57 -0.07 -24.70 -16.48
C LYS A 57 -1.48 -24.32 -16.07
N THR A 58 -1.76 -23.04 -15.98
CA THR A 58 -3.02 -22.49 -15.46
C THR A 58 -3.56 -21.39 -16.35
N ASP A 59 -4.90 -21.23 -16.36
CA ASP A 59 -5.59 -20.14 -17.02
C ASP A 59 -6.14 -19.10 -16.02
N TRP A 60 -5.91 -19.30 -14.72
CA TRP A 60 -6.34 -18.38 -13.67
C TRP A 60 -5.41 -18.40 -12.47
N VAL A 61 -5.47 -17.34 -11.66
CA VAL A 61 -4.63 -17.16 -10.48
C VAL A 61 -5.41 -16.43 -9.39
N CYS A 62 -5.15 -16.80 -8.15
CA CYS A 62 -5.52 -16.03 -6.96
C CYS A 62 -4.26 -15.51 -6.29
N LEU A 63 -4.13 -14.19 -6.22
CA LEU A 63 -3.00 -13.50 -5.60
C LEU A 63 -3.44 -12.80 -4.33
N ASP A 64 -2.62 -12.88 -3.27
CA ASP A 64 -2.65 -11.95 -2.16
C ASP A 64 -1.59 -10.86 -2.42
N ALA A 65 -2.00 -9.62 -2.37
CA ALA A 65 -1.16 -8.50 -2.77
C ALA A 65 -1.51 -7.23 -2.01
N GLU A 66 -0.53 -6.36 -1.84
CA GLU A 66 -0.74 -4.98 -1.39
C GLU A 66 -0.81 -4.05 -2.59
N LEU A 67 -1.86 -3.24 -2.66
CA LEU A 67 -1.97 -2.19 -3.67
C LEU A 67 -1.60 -0.85 -3.06
N MET A 68 -0.54 -0.26 -3.59
CA MET A 68 0.04 0.99 -3.12
C MET A 68 -0.26 2.14 -4.10
N PRO A 69 -0.39 3.39 -3.63
CA PRO A 69 -0.17 3.83 -2.25
C PRO A 69 -1.41 3.61 -1.36
N TRP A 70 -1.22 3.58 -0.07
CA TRP A 70 -2.34 3.53 0.89
C TRP A 70 -3.32 4.70 0.73
N SER A 71 -2.82 5.85 0.29
CA SER A 71 -3.64 7.03 -0.01
C SER A 71 -4.71 6.77 -1.09
N ALA A 72 -4.57 5.76 -1.94
CA ALA A 72 -5.58 5.44 -2.95
C ALA A 72 -6.93 5.04 -2.35
N LYS A 73 -6.94 4.37 -1.18
CA LYS A 73 -8.18 3.94 -0.50
C LYS A 73 -8.34 4.53 0.90
N ALA A 74 -7.25 4.89 1.55
CA ALA A 74 -7.22 5.37 2.93
C ALA A 74 -6.91 6.88 3.03
N GLN A 75 -7.30 7.69 2.04
CA GLN A 75 -6.98 9.12 1.99
C GLN A 75 -7.43 9.87 3.26
N ALA A 76 -8.63 9.60 3.75
CA ALA A 76 -9.13 10.22 4.97
C ALA A 76 -8.27 9.86 6.18
N LEU A 77 -7.91 8.57 6.34
CA LEU A 77 -7.05 8.11 7.43
C LEU A 77 -5.67 8.77 7.37
N VAL A 78 -5.06 8.80 6.19
CA VAL A 78 -3.74 9.41 6.00
C VAL A 78 -3.77 10.90 6.29
N ARG A 79 -4.75 11.63 5.73
CA ARG A 79 -4.88 13.08 5.89
C ARG A 79 -5.28 13.46 7.31
N ASP A 80 -6.29 12.82 7.86
CA ASP A 80 -6.96 13.26 9.08
C ASP A 80 -6.27 12.71 10.35
N GLN A 81 -5.49 11.65 10.22
CA GLN A 81 -4.74 11.07 11.34
C GLN A 81 -3.24 11.22 11.16
N TYR A 82 -2.62 10.51 10.20
CA TYR A 82 -1.17 10.49 10.10
C TYR A 82 -0.56 11.85 9.78
N ALA A 83 -1.07 12.57 8.79
CA ALA A 83 -0.57 13.88 8.41
C ALA A 83 -0.84 14.92 9.50
N ALA A 84 -2.01 14.92 10.12
CA ALA A 84 -2.37 15.83 11.20
C ALA A 84 -1.49 15.61 12.43
N VAL A 85 -1.25 14.38 12.86
CA VAL A 85 -0.36 14.05 13.99
C VAL A 85 1.08 14.48 13.68
N GLY A 86 1.58 14.17 12.49
CA GLY A 86 2.92 14.57 12.08
C GLY A 86 3.11 16.08 12.04
N ALA A 87 2.15 16.83 11.49
CA ALA A 87 2.19 18.28 11.43
C ALA A 87 2.14 18.91 12.83
N SER A 88 1.22 18.46 13.69
CA SER A 88 1.09 18.94 15.06
C SER A 88 2.34 18.66 15.89
N ALA A 89 2.90 17.46 15.81
CA ALA A 89 4.12 17.10 16.53
C ALA A 89 5.32 17.96 16.09
N ARG A 90 5.49 18.19 14.78
CA ARG A 90 6.57 19.04 14.26
C ARG A 90 6.44 20.49 14.71
N ALA A 91 5.23 21.05 14.67
CA ALA A 91 4.98 22.42 15.10
C ALA A 91 5.25 22.58 16.61
N ALA A 92 4.62 21.75 17.44
CA ALA A 92 4.74 21.82 18.88
C ALA A 92 6.20 21.60 19.35
N LEU A 93 6.89 20.59 18.83
CA LEU A 93 8.28 20.32 19.20
C LEU A 93 9.24 21.40 18.68
N GLY A 94 8.94 22.01 17.53
CA GLY A 94 9.69 23.17 17.05
C GLY A 94 9.65 24.33 18.02
N GLU A 95 8.48 24.71 18.47
CA GLU A 95 8.29 25.79 19.48
C GLU A 95 8.98 25.45 20.81
N VAL A 96 8.79 24.24 21.32
CA VAL A 96 9.43 23.80 22.57
C VAL A 96 10.95 23.88 22.47
N VAL A 97 11.55 23.40 21.39
CA VAL A 97 13.01 23.47 21.19
C VAL A 97 13.48 24.91 21.10
N ASN A 98 12.75 25.81 20.46
CA ASN A 98 13.07 27.23 20.39
C ASN A 98 13.07 27.89 21.79
N VAL A 99 12.02 27.67 22.57
CA VAL A 99 11.91 28.20 23.94
C VAL A 99 13.04 27.67 24.85
N LEU A 100 13.32 26.37 24.77
CA LEU A 100 14.41 25.77 25.57
C LEU A 100 15.80 26.27 25.16
N ASN A 101 16.06 26.52 23.86
CA ASN A 101 17.28 27.14 23.39
C ASN A 101 17.44 28.55 23.98
N GLN A 102 16.40 29.37 24.02
CA GLN A 102 16.39 30.69 24.63
C GLN A 102 16.67 30.60 26.14
N ALA A 103 16.03 29.64 26.83
CA ALA A 103 16.26 29.43 28.26
C ALA A 103 17.71 29.07 28.59
N VAL A 104 18.32 28.15 27.81
CA VAL A 104 19.76 27.83 27.92
C VAL A 104 20.63 29.08 27.66
N GLY A 105 20.29 29.86 26.61
CA GLY A 105 21.01 31.12 26.32
C GLY A 105 20.93 32.16 27.46
N ASN A 106 19.87 32.12 28.25
CA ASN A 106 19.68 32.96 29.43
C ASN A 106 20.24 32.33 30.72
N GLY A 107 21.00 31.24 30.62
CA GLY A 107 21.66 30.61 31.77
C GLY A 107 20.77 29.70 32.61
N VAL A 108 19.61 29.30 32.12
CA VAL A 108 18.72 28.34 32.81
C VAL A 108 19.20 26.89 32.58
N GLU A 109 19.30 26.14 33.66
CA GLU A 109 19.77 24.74 33.67
C GLU A 109 18.71 23.77 33.08
N VAL A 110 18.51 23.81 31.78
CA VAL A 110 17.54 22.97 31.05
C VAL A 110 18.15 22.19 29.88
N ALA A 111 19.46 22.05 29.84
CA ALA A 111 20.19 21.42 28.73
C ALA A 111 19.70 19.99 28.47
N ALA A 112 19.55 19.14 29.49
CA ALA A 112 19.09 17.78 29.37
C ALA A 112 17.63 17.71 28.87
N LEU A 113 16.79 18.69 29.20
CA LEU A 113 15.42 18.79 28.69
C LEU A 113 15.40 19.19 27.21
N LEU A 114 16.28 20.11 26.82
CA LEU A 114 16.46 20.51 25.42
C LEU A 114 16.88 19.32 24.55
N ASP A 115 17.86 18.53 24.98
CA ASP A 115 18.34 17.39 24.20
C ASP A 115 17.25 16.35 24.01
N ARG A 116 16.47 16.04 25.05
CA ARG A 116 15.31 15.14 24.96
C ARG A 116 14.27 15.64 23.95
N HIS A 117 14.01 16.94 23.86
CA HIS A 117 13.05 17.48 22.92
C HIS A 117 13.60 17.55 21.49
N ARG A 118 14.89 17.74 21.29
CA ARG A 118 15.56 17.59 19.99
C ARG A 118 15.46 16.17 19.45
N GLU A 119 15.66 15.16 20.30
CA GLU A 119 15.46 13.76 19.93
C GLU A 119 14.02 13.51 19.49
N ARG A 120 13.03 14.00 20.25
CA ARG A 120 11.60 13.88 19.88
C ARG A 120 11.27 14.58 18.57
N GLN A 121 11.88 15.75 18.31
CA GLN A 121 11.73 16.46 17.04
C GLN A 121 12.28 15.63 15.87
N THR A 122 13.43 15.01 16.06
CA THR A 122 14.00 14.07 15.09
C THR A 122 13.06 12.91 14.83
N MET A 123 12.51 12.30 15.89
CA MET A 123 11.52 11.19 15.76
C MET A 123 10.26 11.64 15.01
N ALA A 124 9.73 12.84 15.28
CA ALA A 124 8.59 13.38 14.55
C ALA A 124 8.88 13.58 13.06
N ASN A 125 10.08 14.00 12.69
CA ASN A 125 10.50 14.11 11.30
C ASN A 125 10.62 12.73 10.63
N LEU A 126 11.20 11.75 11.32
CA LEU A 126 11.30 10.38 10.82
C LEU A 126 9.90 9.74 10.64
N TYR A 127 8.96 10.00 11.56
CA TYR A 127 7.58 9.56 11.43
C TYR A 127 6.92 10.10 10.15
N VAL A 128 7.08 11.40 9.86
CA VAL A 128 6.56 12.01 8.63
C VAL A 128 7.19 11.37 7.39
N GLN A 129 8.50 11.19 7.38
CA GLN A 129 9.19 10.55 6.28
C GLN A 129 8.76 9.09 6.08
N ALA A 130 8.50 8.37 7.17
CA ALA A 130 8.09 6.97 7.12
C ALA A 130 6.74 6.81 6.42
N TYR A 131 5.70 7.54 6.85
CA TYR A 131 4.38 7.36 6.22
C TYR A 131 4.32 7.95 4.81
N GLN A 132 5.08 9.01 4.50
CA GLN A 132 5.12 9.59 3.15
C GLN A 132 5.62 8.62 2.08
N ARG A 133 6.44 7.63 2.45
CA ARG A 133 6.89 6.57 1.53
C ARG A 133 5.75 5.71 1.00
N TYR A 134 4.64 5.66 1.71
CA TYR A 134 3.46 4.86 1.38
C TYR A 134 2.29 5.71 0.89
N CYS A 135 2.51 7.03 0.68
CA CYS A 135 1.50 8.00 0.32
C CYS A 135 2.03 8.93 -0.77
N TRP A 136 1.53 8.75 -1.99
CA TRP A 136 1.77 9.67 -3.10
C TRP A 136 0.45 9.95 -3.83
N PRO A 137 0.35 11.05 -4.61
CA PRO A 137 -0.84 11.35 -5.41
C PRO A 137 -1.14 10.24 -6.41
N VAL A 138 -2.41 9.87 -6.53
CA VAL A 138 -2.91 8.91 -7.52
C VAL A 138 -3.83 9.67 -8.47
N ASN A 139 -3.38 9.85 -9.70
CA ASN A 139 -4.13 10.50 -10.76
C ASN A 139 -4.61 9.49 -11.82
N SER A 140 -3.98 8.32 -11.85
CA SER A 140 -4.27 7.25 -12.79
C SER A 140 -3.85 5.89 -12.22
N VAL A 141 -4.27 4.81 -12.87
CA VAL A 141 -3.81 3.44 -12.53
C VAL A 141 -2.29 3.29 -12.69
N ALA A 142 -1.64 4.15 -13.49
CA ALA A 142 -0.18 4.14 -13.63
C ALA A 142 0.56 4.49 -12.35
N ASP A 143 -0.07 5.25 -11.47
CA ASP A 143 0.50 5.66 -10.18
C ASP A 143 0.38 4.56 -9.11
N LEU A 144 -0.42 3.53 -9.36
CA LEU A 144 -0.58 2.38 -8.47
C LEU A 144 0.58 1.40 -8.65
N LYS A 145 1.02 0.82 -7.54
CA LYS A 145 2.03 -0.25 -7.51
C LYS A 145 1.45 -1.45 -6.80
N LEU A 146 1.52 -2.61 -7.43
CA LEU A 146 1.12 -3.88 -6.85
C LEU A 146 2.36 -4.58 -6.30
N ALA A 147 2.35 -4.91 -5.02
CA ALA A 147 3.34 -5.77 -4.38
C ALA A 147 2.67 -7.12 -4.11
N PRO A 148 2.96 -8.18 -4.88
CA PRO A 148 2.44 -9.51 -4.61
C PRO A 148 3.12 -10.07 -3.36
N PHE A 149 2.32 -10.68 -2.46
CA PHE A 149 2.82 -11.36 -1.27
C PHE A 149 2.79 -12.87 -1.44
N HIS A 150 1.62 -13.38 -1.89
CA HIS A 150 1.43 -14.81 -2.00
C HIS A 150 0.66 -15.18 -3.28
N LEU A 151 1.13 -16.22 -3.92
CA LEU A 151 0.35 -16.99 -4.89
C LEU A 151 -0.53 -17.97 -4.11
N LEU A 152 -1.81 -17.66 -3.96
CA LEU A 152 -2.72 -18.47 -3.13
C LEU A 152 -3.21 -19.72 -3.85
N ALA A 153 -3.56 -19.59 -5.13
CA ALA A 153 -4.10 -20.73 -5.89
C ALA A 153 -3.93 -20.55 -7.39
N THR A 154 -3.83 -21.68 -8.08
CA THR A 154 -3.86 -21.85 -9.53
C THR A 154 -4.79 -23.02 -9.89
N GLU A 155 -4.88 -23.43 -11.17
CA GLU A 155 -5.73 -24.55 -11.58
C GLU A 155 -5.38 -25.83 -10.85
N GLY A 156 -6.36 -26.36 -10.12
CA GLY A 156 -6.23 -27.61 -9.38
C GLY A 156 -5.31 -27.58 -8.14
N THR A 157 -4.69 -26.44 -7.81
CA THR A 157 -3.70 -26.36 -6.73
C THR A 157 -3.92 -25.15 -5.84
N VAL A 158 -3.81 -25.35 -4.52
CA VAL A 158 -3.79 -24.33 -3.49
C VAL A 158 -2.38 -24.31 -2.88
N HIS A 159 -1.78 -23.13 -2.77
CA HIS A 159 -0.35 -22.97 -2.41
C HIS A 159 -0.14 -22.46 -0.97
N VAL A 160 -1.12 -22.56 -0.10
CA VAL A 160 -1.06 -22.06 1.31
C VAL A 160 -0.11 -22.83 2.20
N ASP A 161 0.44 -23.95 1.73
CA ASP A 161 1.44 -24.77 2.40
C ASP A 161 2.88 -24.37 2.08
N LYS A 162 3.06 -23.43 1.14
CA LYS A 162 4.37 -22.96 0.71
C LYS A 162 4.92 -21.93 1.71
N ASP A 163 6.23 -21.87 1.82
CA ASP A 163 6.90 -20.88 2.63
C ASP A 163 7.04 -19.52 1.87
N HIS A 164 7.47 -18.52 2.60
CA HIS A 164 7.60 -17.15 2.07
C HIS A 164 8.70 -17.02 1.00
N VAL A 165 9.67 -17.92 0.96
CA VAL A 165 10.74 -17.91 -0.04
C VAL A 165 10.25 -18.43 -1.39
N TRP A 166 9.29 -19.37 -1.36
CA TRP A 166 8.68 -19.92 -2.56
C TRP A 166 7.76 -18.89 -3.25
N HIS A 167 7.02 -18.08 -2.47
CA HIS A 167 6.11 -17.06 -2.99
C HIS A 167 6.87 -15.86 -3.59
#